data_5aa456ccedc4be771bdf4e8d871a6077
#
_entry.id   5aa456ccedc4be771bdf4e8d871a6077
#
_cell.length_a   1.000
_cell.length_b   1.000
_cell.length_c   1.000
_cell.angle_alpha   90.00
_cell.angle_beta   90.00
_cell.angle_gamma   90.00
#
_symmetry.space_group_name_H-M   'P 1'
#
loop_
_entity.id
_entity.type
_entity.pdbx_description
1 polymer ?
#
loop_
_entity_poly.entity_id
_entity_poly.type
_entity_poly.pdbx_seq_one_letter_code
_entity_poly.pdbx_strand_id
1 'polypeptide(L)'
;MKQIFLNNKIIFPLIMLMYFTGCTTKVAMRTWVPPQNTGQNIAAKADYLIIVNSHKGELSYDIMEDALRERFTELPFLTVEGSFSPVELSVQLKDFNLRPRIEMQGRVAFLRYEVKENSEVLRSQSVRLVTLRRCNYLLEKNQCAVIGTATLREGLQKVNYVQSVSLSLKDTDGNQIVPDQSFERGYSKSMKMVPDEIVLRKKVSNLIAREYTKQILPYRESFDIVLLDGDSIALEMIEKGAYLLAFKRLEELITRDAGTEKTAENLYLQGVSLEFQSDMTGASSFYNEALLLDPGNETILEAVNRIKKAALVSKKSV
;
A
#
# COMPACT_ATOMS: atom_id res chain seq x y z
N MET A 1 60.89 -28.95 3.30
CA MET A 1 60.21 -27.72 2.85
C MET A 1 59.33 -28.05 1.67
N LYS A 2 58.03 -28.20 1.83
CA LYS A 2 57.08 -28.39 0.72
C LYS A 2 56.40 -27.03 0.46
N GLN A 3 56.69 -26.46 -0.71
CA GLN A 3 56.02 -25.27 -1.19
C GLN A 3 54.58 -25.63 -1.59
N ILE A 4 53.59 -24.97 -0.95
CA ILE A 4 52.22 -25.05 -1.31
C ILE A 4 51.98 -23.98 -2.40
N PHE A 5 51.85 -24.44 -3.64
CA PHE A 5 51.35 -23.60 -4.74
C PHE A 5 49.87 -23.37 -4.55
N LEU A 6 49.48 -22.23 -4.00
CA LEU A 6 48.09 -21.78 -4.02
C LEU A 6 47.68 -21.40 -5.46
N ASN A 7 46.71 -22.12 -5.97
CA ASN A 7 46.18 -22.00 -7.32
C ASN A 7 45.45 -20.65 -7.49
N ASN A 8 46.14 -19.64 -8.01
CA ASN A 8 45.61 -18.28 -8.27
C ASN A 8 44.48 -18.21 -9.33
N LYS A 9 44.01 -19.36 -9.85
CA LYS A 9 42.99 -19.40 -10.91
C LYS A 9 41.52 -19.34 -10.39
N ILE A 10 41.29 -19.49 -9.10
CA ILE A 10 39.93 -19.53 -8.54
C ILE A 10 39.53 -18.15 -7.97
N ILE A 11 40.46 -17.28 -7.64
CA ILE A 11 40.17 -15.97 -7.02
C ILE A 11 39.70 -14.94 -8.07
N PHE A 12 40.13 -15.04 -9.33
CA PHE A 12 39.75 -14.08 -10.36
C PHE A 12 38.28 -14.10 -10.77
N PRO A 13 37.59 -15.25 -10.93
CA PRO A 13 36.15 -15.25 -11.22
C PRO A 13 35.29 -14.84 -10.04
N LEU A 14 35.75 -15.02 -8.80
CA LEU A 14 34.97 -14.62 -7.60
C LEU A 14 34.99 -13.09 -7.41
N ILE A 15 36.08 -12.43 -7.77
CA ILE A 15 36.18 -10.96 -7.71
C ILE A 15 35.34 -10.34 -8.84
N MET A 16 35.27 -10.99 -10.01
CA MET A 16 34.46 -10.50 -11.12
C MET A 16 32.95 -10.63 -10.87
N LEU A 17 32.53 -11.63 -10.07
CA LEU A 17 31.10 -11.76 -9.67
C LEU A 17 30.65 -10.70 -8.66
N MET A 18 31.57 -10.11 -7.89
CA MET A 18 31.22 -9.03 -6.95
C MET A 18 31.02 -7.65 -7.59
N TYR A 19 31.49 -7.47 -8.85
CA TYR A 19 31.32 -6.19 -9.56
C TYR A 19 30.02 -6.08 -10.35
N PHE A 20 29.20 -7.14 -10.42
CA PHE A 20 27.91 -7.12 -11.14
C PHE A 20 26.67 -6.94 -10.26
N THR A 21 26.81 -6.76 -8.95
CA THR A 21 25.68 -6.24 -8.16
C THR A 21 25.65 -4.71 -8.31
N GLY A 22 25.28 -4.24 -9.49
CA GLY A 22 24.93 -2.85 -9.68
C GLY A 22 23.87 -2.50 -8.64
N CYS A 23 24.14 -1.52 -7.78
CA CYS A 23 23.12 -0.94 -6.91
C CYS A 23 22.05 -0.36 -7.82
N THR A 24 20.98 -1.10 -8.08
CA THR A 24 19.83 -0.56 -8.80
C THR A 24 19.19 0.51 -7.95
N THR A 25 19.25 1.75 -8.42
CA THR A 25 18.60 2.87 -7.75
C THR A 25 17.09 2.72 -7.83
N LYS A 26 16.41 2.92 -6.70
CA LYS A 26 14.95 2.83 -6.61
C LYS A 26 14.39 4.12 -6.07
N VAL A 27 13.31 4.58 -6.67
CA VAL A 27 12.56 5.76 -6.21
C VAL A 27 11.12 5.35 -5.90
N ALA A 28 10.64 5.70 -4.70
CA ALA A 28 9.29 5.39 -4.29
C ALA A 28 8.27 6.29 -5.01
N MET A 29 7.31 5.68 -5.66
CA MET A 29 6.20 6.36 -6.32
C MET A 29 4.87 5.99 -5.71
N ARG A 30 3.93 6.95 -5.65
CA ARG A 30 2.53 6.72 -5.29
C ARG A 30 1.64 7.06 -6.46
N THR A 31 0.89 6.09 -6.94
CA THR A 31 -0.10 6.31 -8.01
C THR A 31 -1.44 5.71 -7.67
N TRP A 32 -2.47 6.16 -8.41
CA TRP A 32 -3.79 5.57 -8.35
C TRP A 32 -3.84 4.28 -9.15
N VAL A 33 -4.37 3.23 -8.53
CA VAL A 33 -4.55 1.91 -9.13
C VAL A 33 -6.05 1.63 -9.22
N PRO A 34 -6.55 1.01 -10.32
CA PRO A 34 -7.95 0.65 -10.42
C PRO A 34 -8.34 -0.35 -9.31
N PRO A 35 -9.64 -0.43 -8.97
CA PRO A 35 -10.10 -1.42 -8.00
C PRO A 35 -9.71 -2.82 -8.44
N GLN A 36 -9.40 -3.69 -7.47
CA GLN A 36 -9.02 -5.08 -7.75
C GLN A 36 -10.10 -5.81 -8.54
N ASN A 37 -11.37 -5.52 -8.25
CA ASN A 37 -12.52 -6.00 -9.00
C ASN A 37 -13.02 -4.90 -9.95
N THR A 38 -12.47 -4.82 -11.15
CA THR A 38 -12.78 -3.75 -12.12
C THR A 38 -14.28 -3.64 -12.47
N GLY A 39 -15.04 -4.75 -12.45
CA GLY A 39 -16.49 -4.74 -12.63
C GLY A 39 -17.29 -4.18 -11.46
N GLN A 40 -16.66 -3.98 -10.31
CA GLN A 40 -17.30 -3.54 -9.06
C GLN A 40 -16.94 -2.09 -8.69
N ASN A 41 -16.37 -1.31 -9.60
CA ASN A 41 -16.02 0.09 -9.34
C ASN A 41 -17.26 0.91 -9.01
N ILE A 42 -17.45 1.24 -7.72
CA ILE A 42 -18.61 2.01 -7.27
C ILE A 42 -18.53 3.48 -7.66
N ALA A 43 -17.35 4.04 -7.88
CA ALA A 43 -17.22 5.42 -8.37
C ALA A 43 -17.88 5.65 -9.74
N ALA A 44 -18.02 4.58 -10.54
CA ALA A 44 -18.76 4.62 -11.79
C ALA A 44 -20.29 4.44 -11.60
N LYS A 45 -20.76 4.08 -10.40
CA LYS A 45 -22.15 3.70 -10.13
C LYS A 45 -22.83 4.56 -9.07
N ALA A 46 -22.07 5.24 -8.22
CA ALA A 46 -22.58 6.10 -7.17
C ALA A 46 -21.72 7.35 -7.01
N ASP A 47 -22.37 8.45 -6.68
CA ASP A 47 -21.75 9.74 -6.42
C ASP A 47 -21.75 10.03 -4.90
N TYR A 48 -22.71 9.47 -4.18
CA TYR A 48 -22.88 9.61 -2.73
C TYR A 48 -22.96 8.27 -2.04
N LEU A 49 -22.36 8.18 -0.86
CA LEU A 49 -22.38 7.01 0.01
C LEU A 49 -23.02 7.35 1.36
N ILE A 50 -23.99 6.57 1.74
CA ILE A 50 -24.59 6.59 3.09
C ILE A 50 -24.19 5.31 3.80
N ILE A 51 -23.54 5.42 4.95
CA ILE A 51 -23.19 4.28 5.80
C ILE A 51 -24.38 4.02 6.75
N VAL A 52 -24.86 2.78 6.77
CA VAL A 52 -25.99 2.36 7.61
C VAL A 52 -25.46 1.47 8.72
N ASN A 53 -25.47 2.00 9.96
CA ASN A 53 -25.09 1.29 11.17
C ASN A 53 -26.32 0.72 11.86
N SER A 54 -26.52 -0.60 11.79
CA SER A 54 -27.68 -1.27 12.38
C SER A 54 -27.62 -1.36 13.92
N HIS A 55 -26.43 -1.20 14.50
CA HIS A 55 -26.18 -1.36 15.94
C HIS A 55 -25.40 -0.16 16.49
N LYS A 56 -25.87 1.04 16.15
CA LYS A 56 -25.26 2.30 16.60
C LYS A 56 -25.20 2.36 18.12
N GLY A 57 -24.03 2.66 18.67
CA GLY A 57 -23.73 2.63 20.10
C GLY A 57 -23.07 1.34 20.58
N GLU A 58 -22.99 0.30 19.76
CA GLU A 58 -22.12 -0.86 20.02
C GLU A 58 -20.69 -0.55 19.55
N LEU A 59 -19.73 -0.67 20.47
CA LEU A 59 -18.34 -0.23 20.25
C LEU A 59 -17.69 -0.84 19.00
N SER A 60 -17.93 -2.11 18.71
CA SER A 60 -17.38 -2.80 17.53
C SER A 60 -17.94 -2.24 16.23
N TYR A 61 -19.22 -1.92 16.21
CA TYR A 61 -19.91 -1.32 15.06
C TYR A 61 -19.46 0.12 14.85
N ASP A 62 -19.37 0.92 15.92
CA ASP A 62 -18.93 2.32 15.83
C ASP A 62 -17.47 2.42 15.36
N ILE A 63 -16.58 1.54 15.84
CA ILE A 63 -15.19 1.48 15.38
C ILE A 63 -15.10 1.06 13.89
N MET A 64 -15.93 0.12 13.45
CA MET A 64 -15.96 -0.29 12.04
C MET A 64 -16.51 0.82 11.14
N GLU A 65 -17.54 1.53 11.62
CA GLU A 65 -18.07 2.72 10.94
C GLU A 65 -17.00 3.79 10.73
N ASP A 66 -16.28 4.14 11.80
CA ASP A 66 -15.20 5.13 11.74
C ASP A 66 -14.12 4.71 10.74
N ALA A 67 -13.74 3.42 10.74
CA ALA A 67 -12.75 2.89 9.82
C ALA A 67 -13.23 2.95 8.35
N LEU A 68 -14.48 2.63 8.07
CA LEU A 68 -15.07 2.74 6.74
C LEU A 68 -15.16 4.21 6.31
N ARG A 69 -15.67 5.08 7.17
CA ARG A 69 -15.81 6.52 6.91
C ARG A 69 -14.46 7.15 6.60
N GLU A 70 -13.43 6.92 7.42
CA GLU A 70 -12.07 7.42 7.20
C GLU A 70 -11.57 7.02 5.80
N ARG A 71 -11.74 5.75 5.43
CA ARG A 71 -11.27 5.25 4.14
C ARG A 71 -12.02 5.82 2.95
N PHE A 72 -13.33 5.95 3.03
CA PHE A 72 -14.11 6.50 1.93
C PHE A 72 -13.92 8.01 1.78
N THR A 73 -13.72 8.77 2.86
CA THR A 73 -13.44 10.21 2.80
C THR A 73 -12.05 10.55 2.29
N GLU A 74 -11.08 9.64 2.41
CA GLU A 74 -9.76 9.80 1.80
C GLU A 74 -9.77 9.75 0.26
N LEU A 75 -10.87 9.27 -0.33
CA LEU A 75 -10.97 9.02 -1.77
C LEU A 75 -11.80 10.11 -2.45
N PRO A 76 -11.26 10.78 -3.51
CA PRO A 76 -11.93 11.91 -4.15
C PRO A 76 -13.10 11.50 -5.08
N PHE A 77 -13.41 10.19 -5.15
CA PHE A 77 -14.36 9.65 -6.13
C PHE A 77 -15.79 9.54 -5.61
N LEU A 78 -16.02 9.75 -4.31
CA LEU A 78 -17.29 9.48 -3.66
C LEU A 78 -17.47 10.42 -2.47
N THR A 79 -18.65 11.02 -2.35
CA THR A 79 -18.98 11.85 -1.20
C THR A 79 -19.68 11.03 -0.13
N VAL A 80 -19.16 11.02 1.11
CA VAL A 80 -19.78 10.35 2.26
C VAL A 80 -20.70 11.34 2.96
N GLU A 81 -22.01 11.12 2.84
CA GLU A 81 -23.03 12.07 3.37
C GLU A 81 -23.37 11.87 4.85
N GLY A 82 -23.00 10.76 5.43
CA GLY A 82 -23.26 10.53 6.84
C GLY A 82 -23.38 9.06 7.20
N SER A 83 -23.71 8.84 8.47
CA SER A 83 -23.99 7.54 9.02
C SER A 83 -25.28 7.59 9.79
N PHE A 84 -26.16 6.66 9.48
CA PHE A 84 -27.51 6.62 10.05
C PHE A 84 -27.82 5.21 10.55
N SER A 85 -28.54 5.12 11.66
CA SER A 85 -29.24 3.89 12.01
C SER A 85 -30.38 3.62 11.00
N PRO A 86 -30.83 2.37 10.83
CA PRO A 86 -31.97 2.07 9.95
C PRO A 86 -33.24 2.85 10.34
N VAL A 87 -33.42 3.12 11.62
CA VAL A 87 -34.56 3.92 12.14
C VAL A 87 -34.42 5.39 11.74
N GLU A 88 -33.24 6.01 11.99
CA GLU A 88 -32.95 7.38 11.56
C GLU A 88 -33.13 7.54 10.06
N LEU A 89 -32.59 6.59 9.28
CA LEU A 89 -32.73 6.60 7.83
C LEU A 89 -34.19 6.50 7.39
N SER A 90 -35.02 5.63 8.03
CA SER A 90 -36.42 5.48 7.70
C SER A 90 -37.25 6.71 8.03
N VAL A 91 -36.92 7.41 9.11
CA VAL A 91 -37.56 8.68 9.50
C VAL A 91 -37.15 9.76 8.52
N GLN A 92 -35.87 9.88 8.19
CA GLN A 92 -35.40 10.89 7.28
C GLN A 92 -35.87 10.69 5.83
N LEU A 93 -36.05 9.46 5.38
CA LEU A 93 -36.68 9.14 4.10
C LEU A 93 -38.18 9.42 4.08
N LYS A 94 -38.86 9.35 5.25
CA LYS A 94 -40.27 9.69 5.37
C LYS A 94 -40.53 11.19 5.53
N ASP A 95 -39.70 11.86 6.32
CA ASP A 95 -39.74 13.31 6.55
C ASP A 95 -39.10 14.09 5.44
N PHE A 96 -39.55 14.00 4.27
CA PHE A 96 -39.27 14.75 3.03
C PHE A 96 -38.28 15.93 3.08
N ASN A 97 -37.72 16.27 4.22
CA ASN A 97 -36.66 17.27 4.41
C ASN A 97 -35.27 16.83 3.85
N LEU A 98 -35.13 15.57 3.47
CA LEU A 98 -33.97 15.12 2.67
C LEU A 98 -34.16 15.36 1.16
N ARG A 99 -35.38 15.66 0.69
CA ARG A 99 -35.57 16.00 -0.72
C ARG A 99 -34.64 17.11 -1.23
N PRO A 100 -34.38 18.20 -0.50
CA PRO A 100 -33.42 19.19 -1.00
C PRO A 100 -31.98 18.68 -1.08
N ARG A 101 -31.62 17.61 -0.32
CA ARG A 101 -30.28 17.00 -0.38
C ARG A 101 -30.21 15.78 -1.31
N ILE A 102 -31.35 15.11 -1.50
CA ILE A 102 -31.48 13.98 -2.46
C ILE A 102 -31.88 14.49 -3.86
N GLU A 103 -32.37 15.70 -4.01
CA GLU A 103 -32.39 16.46 -5.27
C GLU A 103 -30.99 16.86 -5.74
N MET A 104 -29.93 16.52 -4.98
CA MET A 104 -28.59 16.43 -5.50
C MET A 104 -28.63 15.46 -6.67
N GLN A 105 -28.38 15.98 -7.87
CA GLN A 105 -28.34 15.26 -9.15
C GLN A 105 -27.29 14.16 -9.13
N GLY A 106 -27.48 13.09 -8.36
CA GLY A 106 -26.48 12.06 -8.17
C GLY A 106 -27.05 10.72 -7.68
N ARG A 107 -26.32 9.68 -7.97
CA ARG A 107 -26.67 8.31 -7.61
C ARG A 107 -26.22 8.03 -6.17
N VAL A 108 -27.13 7.53 -5.33
CA VAL A 108 -26.86 7.26 -3.92
C VAL A 108 -26.67 5.74 -3.71
N ALA A 109 -25.66 5.40 -2.94
CA ALA A 109 -25.41 4.04 -2.48
C ALA A 109 -25.53 3.93 -0.96
N PHE A 110 -26.10 2.83 -0.48
CA PHE A 110 -26.25 2.50 0.94
C PHE A 110 -25.32 1.34 1.29
N LEU A 111 -24.34 1.59 2.16
CA LEU A 111 -23.44 0.58 2.69
C LEU A 111 -23.95 0.09 4.03
N ARG A 112 -24.35 -1.18 4.10
CA ARG A 112 -24.67 -1.89 5.33
C ARG A 112 -23.57 -2.85 5.69
N TYR A 113 -23.36 -3.07 6.99
CA TYR A 113 -22.36 -4.02 7.47
C TYR A 113 -22.84 -4.70 8.76
N GLU A 114 -22.33 -5.91 8.95
CA GLU A 114 -22.54 -6.75 10.13
C GLU A 114 -21.18 -7.13 10.69
N VAL A 115 -20.99 -6.97 12.01
CA VAL A 115 -19.71 -7.26 12.69
C VAL A 115 -19.89 -8.44 13.65
N LYS A 116 -18.98 -9.40 13.58
CA LYS A 116 -18.86 -10.51 14.54
C LYS A 116 -17.45 -10.55 15.07
N GLU A 117 -17.30 -10.64 16.37
CA GLU A 117 -15.99 -10.65 17.04
C GLU A 117 -15.80 -11.89 17.90
N ASN A 118 -14.55 -12.33 17.94
CA ASN A 118 -14.09 -13.34 18.90
C ASN A 118 -12.74 -12.90 19.46
N SER A 119 -12.63 -12.82 20.77
CA SER A 119 -11.41 -12.41 21.47
C SER A 119 -11.04 -13.45 22.51
N GLU A 120 -9.81 -13.95 22.45
CA GLU A 120 -9.28 -14.91 23.40
C GLU A 120 -7.89 -14.49 23.88
N VAL A 121 -7.68 -14.51 25.18
CA VAL A 121 -6.37 -14.24 25.80
C VAL A 121 -5.87 -15.49 26.49
N LEU A 122 -4.84 -16.12 25.91
CA LEU A 122 -4.18 -17.28 26.48
C LEU A 122 -2.93 -16.84 27.24
N ARG A 123 -2.80 -17.29 28.48
CA ARG A 123 -1.61 -17.07 29.30
C ARG A 123 -0.62 -18.20 29.09
N SER A 124 0.62 -17.87 28.80
CA SER A 124 1.72 -18.81 28.66
C SER A 124 2.96 -18.32 29.40
N GLN A 125 3.90 -19.21 29.66
CA GLN A 125 5.19 -18.86 30.22
C GLN A 125 6.28 -19.22 29.21
N SER A 126 7.16 -18.27 28.90
CA SER A 126 8.40 -18.57 28.21
C SER A 126 9.51 -18.78 29.21
N VAL A 127 10.33 -19.77 28.95
CA VAL A 127 11.50 -20.11 29.77
C VAL A 127 12.72 -19.93 28.87
N ARG A 128 13.65 -19.05 29.26
CA ARG A 128 14.92 -18.91 28.56
C ARG A 128 16.09 -18.95 29.50
N LEU A 129 17.19 -19.53 29.04
CA LEU A 129 18.47 -19.48 29.74
C LEU A 129 19.14 -18.16 29.41
N VAL A 130 19.50 -17.41 30.45
CA VAL A 130 20.27 -16.17 30.33
C VAL A 130 21.66 -16.35 30.89
N THR A 131 22.65 -15.94 30.16
CA THR A 131 24.02 -15.94 30.62
C THR A 131 24.24 -14.76 31.57
N LEU A 132 24.57 -15.03 32.81
CA LEU A 132 24.91 -14.01 33.77
C LEU A 132 26.36 -13.55 33.54
N ARG A 133 26.55 -12.26 33.40
CA ARG A 133 27.85 -11.64 33.24
C ARG A 133 28.11 -10.64 34.37
N ARG A 134 29.26 -10.71 34.95
CA ARG A 134 29.77 -9.69 35.90
C ARG A 134 30.73 -8.79 35.14
N CYS A 135 30.36 -7.52 34.97
CA CYS A 135 31.19 -6.51 34.31
C CYS A 135 31.92 -5.66 35.35
N ASN A 136 33.20 -5.48 35.15
CA ASN A 136 33.99 -4.56 35.98
C ASN A 136 34.15 -3.23 35.24
N TYR A 137 33.36 -2.24 35.63
CA TYR A 137 33.31 -0.92 35.00
C TYR A 137 34.51 -0.01 35.42
N LEU A 138 35.37 -0.48 36.36
CA LEU A 138 36.55 0.24 36.80
C LEU A 138 37.78 0.00 35.91
N LEU A 139 37.70 -0.92 34.97
CA LEU A 139 38.78 -1.21 34.04
C LEU A 139 38.50 -0.58 32.69
N GLU A 140 39.51 0.06 32.09
CA GLU A 140 39.41 0.76 30.78
C GLU A 140 38.83 -0.05 29.60
N LYS A 141 38.63 -1.34 29.74
CA LYS A 141 38.17 -2.24 28.72
C LYS A 141 36.82 -2.93 29.02
N ASN A 142 35.98 -2.43 29.89
CA ASN A 142 34.63 -3.00 30.20
C ASN A 142 34.61 -4.58 30.10
N GLN A 143 35.55 -5.23 30.77
CA GLN A 143 35.64 -6.69 30.69
C GLN A 143 34.52 -7.33 31.49
N CYS A 144 33.69 -8.13 30.78
CA CYS A 144 32.60 -8.89 31.40
C CYS A 144 32.97 -10.36 31.45
N ALA A 145 33.04 -10.95 32.62
CA ALA A 145 33.22 -12.37 32.80
C ALA A 145 31.85 -13.09 32.92
N VAL A 146 31.72 -14.23 32.27
CA VAL A 146 30.54 -15.10 32.47
C VAL A 146 30.67 -15.74 33.84
N ILE A 147 29.67 -15.52 34.71
CA ILE A 147 29.64 -16.06 36.06
C ILE A 147 28.67 -17.23 36.24
N GLY A 148 27.85 -17.53 35.23
CA GLY A 148 26.91 -18.64 35.26
C GLY A 148 25.75 -18.44 34.26
N THR A 149 24.80 -19.34 34.39
CA THR A 149 23.53 -19.27 33.66
C THR A 149 22.37 -19.27 34.65
N ALA A 150 21.35 -18.49 34.36
CA ALA A 150 20.09 -18.46 35.11
C ALA A 150 18.91 -18.76 34.21
N THR A 151 17.89 -19.39 34.77
CA THR A 151 16.62 -19.60 34.06
C THR A 151 15.71 -18.39 34.33
N LEU A 152 15.44 -17.63 33.27
CA LEU A 152 14.46 -16.53 33.33
C LEU A 152 13.10 -17.08 32.88
N ARG A 153 12.11 -16.96 33.76
CA ARG A 153 10.71 -17.27 33.43
C ARG A 153 9.98 -15.96 33.19
N GLU A 154 9.49 -15.78 32.00
CA GLU A 154 8.71 -14.59 31.64
C GLU A 154 7.26 -15.03 31.34
N GLY A 155 6.30 -14.38 32.02
CA GLY A 155 4.89 -14.53 31.68
C GLY A 155 4.64 -13.89 30.32
N LEU A 156 4.06 -14.64 29.41
CA LEU A 156 3.59 -14.18 28.11
C LEU A 156 2.09 -14.33 28.02
N GLN A 157 1.44 -13.40 27.39
CA GLN A 157 0.03 -13.48 27.03
C GLN A 157 -0.07 -13.57 25.52
N LYS A 158 -0.71 -14.61 25.01
CA LYS A 158 -1.05 -14.73 23.60
C LYS A 158 -2.46 -14.21 23.42
N VAL A 159 -2.58 -13.17 22.63
CA VAL A 159 -3.87 -12.59 22.24
C VAL A 159 -4.23 -13.12 20.88
N ASN A 160 -5.41 -13.70 20.77
CA ASN A 160 -6.06 -14.03 19.51
C ASN A 160 -7.33 -13.17 19.43
N TYR A 161 -7.38 -12.26 18.49
CA TYR A 161 -8.55 -11.44 18.20
C TYR A 161 -8.92 -11.67 16.74
N VAL A 162 -10.17 -12.01 16.47
CA VAL A 162 -10.70 -12.23 15.13
C VAL A 162 -11.96 -11.41 14.96
N GLN A 163 -12.05 -10.69 13.87
CA GLN A 163 -13.24 -9.92 13.46
C GLN A 163 -13.67 -10.38 12.08
N SER A 164 -14.95 -10.73 11.94
CA SER A 164 -15.61 -11.06 10.69
C SER A 164 -16.61 -9.96 10.37
N VAL A 165 -16.52 -9.37 9.17
CA VAL A 165 -17.41 -8.30 8.73
C VAL A 165 -18.03 -8.67 7.40
N SER A 166 -19.36 -8.63 7.33
CA SER A 166 -20.12 -8.78 6.08
C SER A 166 -20.57 -7.40 5.61
N LEU A 167 -20.32 -7.06 4.35
CA LEU A 167 -20.64 -5.76 3.76
C LEU A 167 -21.56 -5.94 2.55
N SER A 168 -22.60 -5.11 2.50
CA SER A 168 -23.61 -5.09 1.43
C SER A 168 -23.77 -3.65 0.92
N LEU A 169 -23.69 -3.45 -0.39
CA LEU A 169 -23.84 -2.16 -1.03
C LEU A 169 -25.00 -2.17 -2.01
N LYS A 170 -26.02 -1.34 -1.76
CA LYS A 170 -27.26 -1.28 -2.54
C LYS A 170 -27.56 0.14 -2.99
N ASP A 171 -28.29 0.26 -4.10
CA ASP A 171 -28.85 1.54 -4.56
C ASP A 171 -30.15 1.92 -3.82
N THR A 172 -30.75 3.03 -4.22
CA THR A 172 -32.04 3.52 -3.67
C THR A 172 -33.20 2.57 -3.87
N ASP A 173 -33.14 1.75 -4.92
CA ASP A 173 -34.18 0.79 -5.29
C ASP A 173 -34.00 -0.57 -4.60
N GLY A 174 -32.90 -0.71 -3.84
CA GLY A 174 -32.52 -1.93 -3.14
C GLY A 174 -31.75 -2.93 -4.01
N ASN A 175 -31.38 -2.57 -5.25
CA ASN A 175 -30.58 -3.42 -6.11
C ASN A 175 -29.14 -3.44 -5.63
N GLN A 176 -28.51 -4.57 -5.76
CA GLN A 176 -27.13 -4.76 -5.36
C GLN A 176 -26.16 -4.08 -6.34
N ILE A 177 -25.39 -3.11 -5.87
CA ILE A 177 -24.37 -2.42 -6.70
C ILE A 177 -23.11 -3.27 -6.83
N VAL A 178 -22.73 -3.93 -5.72
CA VAL A 178 -21.59 -4.83 -5.59
C VAL A 178 -22.06 -6.08 -4.86
N PRO A 179 -21.65 -7.30 -5.25
CA PRO A 179 -21.97 -8.52 -4.51
C PRO A 179 -21.57 -8.40 -3.03
N ASP A 180 -22.38 -9.00 -2.15
CA ASP A 180 -22.05 -9.02 -0.72
C ASP A 180 -20.69 -9.66 -0.49
N GLN A 181 -19.90 -9.04 0.37
CA GLN A 181 -18.55 -9.46 0.67
C GLN A 181 -18.39 -9.70 2.16
N SER A 182 -17.67 -10.76 2.50
CA SER A 182 -17.33 -11.07 3.88
C SER A 182 -15.82 -11.14 4.04
N PHE A 183 -15.33 -10.47 5.07
CA PHE A 183 -13.92 -10.43 5.42
C PHE A 183 -13.74 -10.97 6.82
N GLU A 184 -12.74 -11.81 6.98
CA GLU A 184 -12.28 -12.23 8.29
C GLU A 184 -10.82 -11.87 8.46
N ARG A 185 -10.50 -11.13 9.50
CA ARG A 185 -9.14 -10.72 9.83
C ARG A 185 -8.89 -10.89 11.31
N GLY A 186 -7.69 -11.31 11.63
CA GLY A 186 -7.28 -11.58 12.99
C GLY A 186 -5.96 -10.91 13.35
N TYR A 187 -5.76 -10.79 14.64
CA TYR A 187 -4.50 -10.42 15.27
C TYR A 187 -4.12 -11.50 16.27
N SER A 188 -2.96 -12.12 16.04
CA SER A 188 -2.43 -13.12 16.97
C SER A 188 -0.97 -12.78 17.27
N LYS A 189 -0.66 -12.51 18.52
CA LYS A 189 0.70 -12.21 18.95
C LYS A 189 0.90 -12.59 20.42
N SER A 190 2.08 -13.15 20.72
CA SER A 190 2.54 -13.34 22.09
C SER A 190 3.34 -12.14 22.55
N MET A 191 3.01 -11.57 23.70
CA MET A 191 3.64 -10.37 24.23
C MET A 191 3.56 -10.32 25.76
N LYS A 192 4.42 -9.49 26.35
CA LYS A 192 4.45 -9.30 27.82
C LYS A 192 3.23 -8.55 28.33
N MET A 193 2.71 -7.65 27.53
CA MET A 193 1.55 -6.82 27.83
C MET A 193 0.56 -6.88 26.65
N VAL A 194 -0.68 -7.18 26.95
CA VAL A 194 -1.76 -7.20 25.95
C VAL A 194 -2.13 -5.77 25.59
N PRO A 195 -2.23 -5.42 24.32
CA PRO A 195 -2.79 -4.14 23.91
C PRO A 195 -4.24 -4.01 24.38
N ASP A 196 -4.67 -2.79 24.59
CA ASP A 196 -6.09 -2.50 24.82
C ASP A 196 -6.94 -3.09 23.69
N GLU A 197 -8.06 -3.68 24.05
CA GLU A 197 -9.00 -4.30 23.12
C GLU A 197 -9.49 -3.31 22.06
N ILE A 198 -9.69 -2.04 22.43
CA ILE A 198 -10.03 -0.97 21.50
C ILE A 198 -8.96 -0.78 20.41
N VAL A 199 -7.68 -0.87 20.79
CA VAL A 199 -6.57 -0.75 19.84
C VAL A 199 -6.56 -1.92 18.86
N LEU A 200 -6.87 -3.13 19.32
CA LEU A 200 -6.97 -4.32 18.47
C LEU A 200 -8.16 -4.19 17.50
N ARG A 201 -9.32 -3.79 18.00
CA ARG A 201 -10.51 -3.53 17.18
C ARG A 201 -10.23 -2.53 16.09
N LYS A 202 -9.70 -1.35 16.42
CA LYS A 202 -9.33 -0.31 15.45
C LYS A 202 -8.37 -0.83 14.39
N LYS A 203 -7.34 -1.57 14.80
CA LYS A 203 -6.36 -2.12 13.87
C LYS A 203 -6.98 -3.10 12.87
N VAL A 204 -7.80 -4.02 13.35
CA VAL A 204 -8.42 -5.05 12.50
C VAL A 204 -9.51 -4.43 11.62
N SER A 205 -10.37 -3.55 12.16
CA SER A 205 -11.38 -2.83 11.38
C SER A 205 -10.75 -1.99 10.26
N ASN A 206 -9.64 -1.30 10.52
CA ASN A 206 -8.92 -0.56 9.49
C ASN A 206 -8.34 -1.45 8.38
N LEU A 207 -7.88 -2.66 8.72
CA LEU A 207 -7.43 -3.62 7.71
C LEU A 207 -8.58 -4.08 6.82
N ILE A 208 -9.74 -4.41 7.40
CA ILE A 208 -10.93 -4.83 6.67
C ILE A 208 -11.44 -3.69 5.79
N ALA A 209 -11.61 -2.49 6.34
CA ALA A 209 -12.05 -1.32 5.58
C ALA A 209 -11.14 -1.00 4.39
N ARG A 210 -9.82 -1.08 4.60
CA ARG A 210 -8.82 -0.90 3.55
C ARG A 210 -8.92 -1.96 2.45
N GLU A 211 -9.13 -3.20 2.83
CA GLU A 211 -9.24 -4.30 1.89
C GLU A 211 -10.52 -4.22 1.06
N TYR A 212 -11.64 -3.93 1.71
CA TYR A 212 -12.91 -3.71 1.05
C TYR A 212 -12.86 -2.57 0.05
N THR A 213 -12.36 -1.40 0.48
CA THR A 213 -12.28 -0.23 -0.40
C THR A 213 -11.38 -0.46 -1.61
N LYS A 214 -10.28 -1.20 -1.46
CA LYS A 214 -9.41 -1.58 -2.59
C LYS A 214 -10.10 -2.46 -3.64
N GLN A 215 -11.07 -3.25 -3.22
CA GLN A 215 -11.80 -4.11 -4.17
C GLN A 215 -12.78 -3.33 -5.04
N ILE A 216 -13.35 -2.23 -4.51
CA ILE A 216 -14.49 -1.54 -5.12
C ILE A 216 -14.20 -0.10 -5.57
N LEU A 217 -13.10 0.49 -5.12
CA LEU A 217 -12.69 1.86 -5.46
C LEU A 217 -11.23 1.90 -5.92
N PRO A 218 -10.87 2.87 -6.77
CA PRO A 218 -9.47 3.17 -7.03
C PRO A 218 -8.75 3.51 -5.74
N TYR A 219 -7.53 3.02 -5.58
CA TYR A 219 -6.74 3.24 -4.37
C TYR A 219 -5.31 3.68 -4.70
N ARG A 220 -4.67 4.34 -3.74
CA ARG A 220 -3.26 4.70 -3.89
C ARG A 220 -2.37 3.54 -3.49
N GLU A 221 -1.46 3.17 -4.38
CA GLU A 221 -0.43 2.19 -4.14
C GLU A 221 0.96 2.84 -4.19
N SER A 222 1.82 2.41 -3.27
CA SER A 222 3.22 2.84 -3.24
C SER A 222 4.06 1.68 -3.74
N PHE A 223 4.90 1.91 -4.73
CA PHE A 223 5.83 0.93 -5.26
C PHE A 223 7.16 1.60 -5.60
N ASP A 224 8.20 0.81 -5.64
CA ASP A 224 9.53 1.27 -5.99
C ASP A 224 9.71 1.18 -7.52
N ILE A 225 10.03 2.31 -8.14
CA ILE A 225 10.46 2.35 -9.53
C ILE A 225 11.96 2.11 -9.57
N VAL A 226 12.39 1.10 -10.30
CA VAL A 226 13.79 0.85 -10.62
C VAL A 226 14.21 1.84 -11.69
N LEU A 227 15.24 2.62 -11.45
CA LEU A 227 15.82 3.51 -12.46
C LEU A 227 16.88 2.75 -13.27
N LEU A 228 16.79 2.85 -14.59
CA LEU A 228 17.78 2.31 -15.50
C LEU A 228 18.99 3.25 -15.61
N ASP A 229 20.16 2.69 -15.90
CA ASP A 229 21.44 3.42 -16.05
C ASP A 229 21.45 4.24 -17.34
N GLY A 230 20.88 5.45 -17.30
CA GLY A 230 20.95 6.45 -18.37
C GLY A 230 21.88 7.61 -18.02
N ASP A 231 21.50 8.84 -18.41
CA ASP A 231 22.27 10.05 -18.03
C ASP A 231 22.35 10.20 -16.51
N SER A 232 23.55 10.18 -15.98
CA SER A 232 23.78 10.18 -14.52
C SER A 232 23.29 11.45 -13.82
N ILE A 233 23.28 12.58 -14.51
CA ILE A 233 22.79 13.85 -13.98
C ILE A 233 21.25 13.82 -13.92
N ALA A 234 20.59 13.30 -14.94
CA ALA A 234 19.15 13.12 -14.94
C ALA A 234 18.70 12.13 -13.86
N LEU A 235 19.43 11.03 -13.65
CA LEU A 235 19.21 10.10 -12.55
C LEU A 235 19.23 10.81 -11.19
N GLU A 236 20.29 11.58 -10.92
CA GLU A 236 20.42 12.33 -9.67
C GLU A 236 19.29 13.35 -9.48
N MET A 237 18.84 13.98 -10.56
CA MET A 237 17.69 14.89 -10.54
C MET A 237 16.39 14.16 -10.20
N ILE A 238 16.15 12.96 -10.75
CA ILE A 238 14.96 12.14 -10.44
C ILE A 238 14.98 11.71 -8.98
N GLU A 239 16.12 11.25 -8.47
CA GLU A 239 16.30 10.86 -7.06
C GLU A 239 15.99 12.01 -6.10
N LYS A 240 16.36 13.23 -6.46
CA LYS A 240 16.10 14.45 -5.69
C LYS A 240 14.71 15.05 -5.91
N GLY A 241 13.85 14.43 -6.73
CA GLY A 241 12.51 14.91 -7.02
C GLY A 241 12.42 16.07 -8.01
N ALA A 242 13.52 16.39 -8.71
CA ALA A 242 13.59 17.48 -9.70
C ALA A 242 13.14 17.00 -11.11
N TYR A 243 11.97 16.38 -11.20
CA TYR A 243 11.50 15.65 -12.39
C TYR A 243 11.43 16.51 -13.65
N LEU A 244 10.97 17.77 -13.55
CA LEU A 244 10.90 18.67 -14.69
C LEU A 244 12.30 19.00 -15.25
N LEU A 245 13.29 19.16 -14.37
CA LEU A 245 14.67 19.44 -14.77
C LEU A 245 15.30 18.21 -15.40
N ALA A 246 15.05 17.02 -14.85
CA ALA A 246 15.50 15.75 -15.41
C ALA A 246 14.95 15.55 -16.84
N PHE A 247 13.65 15.80 -17.03
CA PHE A 247 12.99 15.72 -18.34
C PHE A 247 13.67 16.65 -19.36
N LYS A 248 13.81 17.95 -19.02
CA LYS A 248 14.46 18.95 -19.91
C LYS A 248 15.90 18.57 -20.25
N ARG A 249 16.66 18.10 -19.26
CA ARG A 249 18.02 17.62 -19.45
C ARG A 249 18.09 16.50 -20.50
N LEU A 250 17.22 15.50 -20.36
CA LEU A 250 17.16 14.36 -21.29
C LEU A 250 16.67 14.78 -22.67
N GLU A 251 15.74 15.72 -22.78
CA GLU A 251 15.27 16.30 -24.04
C GLU A 251 16.41 17.02 -24.78
N GLU A 252 17.18 17.84 -24.06
CA GLU A 252 18.35 18.53 -24.62
C GLU A 252 19.41 17.56 -25.15
N LEU A 253 19.67 16.47 -24.43
CA LEU A 253 20.64 15.46 -24.86
C LEU A 253 20.19 14.77 -26.16
N ILE A 254 18.95 14.37 -26.24
CA ILE A 254 18.39 13.67 -27.41
C ILE A 254 18.33 14.59 -28.64
N THR A 255 18.12 15.89 -28.45
CA THR A 255 18.03 16.87 -29.54
C THR A 255 19.41 17.33 -30.05
N ARG A 256 20.42 17.42 -29.18
CA ARG A 256 21.80 17.85 -29.56
C ARG A 256 22.56 16.84 -30.38
N ASP A 257 22.40 15.57 -30.06
CA ASP A 257 23.12 14.46 -30.68
C ASP A 257 22.17 13.45 -31.33
N ALA A 258 21.56 13.87 -32.43
CA ALA A 258 20.50 13.11 -33.14
C ALA A 258 20.86 11.69 -33.58
N GLY A 259 21.55 10.92 -32.76
CA GLY A 259 21.92 9.54 -33.07
C GLY A 259 22.64 8.75 -31.99
N THR A 260 23.29 9.39 -31.02
CA THR A 260 24.15 8.68 -30.07
C THR A 260 23.60 8.57 -28.66
N GLU A 261 22.66 9.40 -28.23
CA GLU A 261 22.17 9.39 -26.87
C GLU A 261 20.65 9.10 -26.73
N LYS A 262 19.99 8.76 -27.83
CA LYS A 262 18.63 8.21 -27.78
C LYS A 262 18.69 6.73 -27.40
N THR A 263 19.04 6.46 -26.17
CA THR A 263 19.06 5.10 -25.63
C THR A 263 17.69 4.73 -25.03
N ALA A 264 17.42 3.44 -24.91
CA ALA A 264 16.20 2.96 -24.25
C ALA A 264 16.11 3.46 -22.81
N GLU A 265 17.26 3.54 -22.10
CA GLU A 265 17.35 4.00 -20.72
C GLU A 265 17.00 5.47 -20.59
N ASN A 266 17.51 6.35 -21.47
CA ASN A 266 17.21 7.79 -21.43
C ASN A 266 15.75 8.07 -21.76
N LEU A 267 15.15 7.36 -22.73
CA LEU A 267 13.72 7.44 -23.01
C LEU A 267 12.87 6.92 -21.83
N TYR A 268 13.31 5.82 -21.20
CA TYR A 268 12.67 5.33 -20.00
C TYR A 268 12.69 6.38 -18.88
N LEU A 269 13.82 7.03 -18.61
CA LEU A 269 13.96 8.08 -17.60
C LEU A 269 13.09 9.32 -17.93
N GLN A 270 12.91 9.66 -19.22
CA GLN A 270 11.94 10.68 -19.64
C GLN A 270 10.51 10.27 -19.26
N GLY A 271 10.14 9.02 -19.56
CA GLY A 271 8.86 8.46 -19.16
C GLY A 271 8.65 8.52 -17.65
N VAL A 272 9.66 8.11 -16.85
CA VAL A 272 9.62 8.21 -15.37
C VAL A 272 9.41 9.65 -14.93
N SER A 273 10.14 10.60 -15.51
CA SER A 273 10.02 12.02 -15.15
C SER A 273 8.62 12.58 -15.39
N LEU A 274 7.96 12.20 -16.49
CA LEU A 274 6.59 12.59 -16.81
C LEU A 274 5.55 11.87 -15.92
N GLU A 275 5.78 10.60 -15.62
CA GLU A 275 4.91 9.82 -14.73
C GLU A 275 4.85 10.46 -13.34
N PHE A 276 5.98 10.91 -12.78
CA PHE A 276 6.02 11.66 -11.52
C PHE A 276 5.32 13.02 -11.60
N GLN A 277 5.26 13.63 -12.78
CA GLN A 277 4.51 14.88 -13.05
C GLN A 277 3.03 14.61 -13.34
N SER A 278 2.58 13.34 -13.26
CA SER A 278 1.20 12.91 -13.57
C SER A 278 0.81 13.05 -15.05
N ASP A 279 1.76 13.25 -15.94
CA ASP A 279 1.53 13.19 -17.40
C ASP A 279 1.65 11.74 -17.88
N MET A 280 0.55 10.98 -17.68
CA MET A 280 0.50 9.56 -18.04
C MET A 280 0.53 9.33 -19.55
N THR A 281 0.06 10.31 -20.34
CA THR A 281 0.04 10.20 -21.80
C THR A 281 1.45 10.36 -22.37
N GLY A 282 2.16 11.39 -21.94
CA GLY A 282 3.56 11.60 -22.31
C GLY A 282 4.45 10.45 -21.83
N ALA A 283 4.29 10.02 -20.58
CA ALA A 283 5.04 8.88 -20.04
C ALA A 283 4.82 7.61 -20.87
N SER A 284 3.58 7.31 -21.27
CA SER A 284 3.26 6.16 -22.13
C SER A 284 3.97 6.21 -23.46
N SER A 285 4.08 7.39 -24.09
CA SER A 285 4.79 7.56 -25.37
C SER A 285 6.27 7.17 -25.22
N PHE A 286 6.95 7.74 -24.23
CA PHE A 286 8.38 7.50 -24.02
C PHE A 286 8.67 6.05 -23.59
N TYR A 287 7.83 5.44 -22.75
CA TYR A 287 8.01 4.02 -22.40
C TYR A 287 7.81 3.09 -23.60
N ASN A 288 6.86 3.38 -24.49
CA ASN A 288 6.69 2.59 -25.70
C ASN A 288 7.87 2.76 -26.67
N GLU A 289 8.42 3.98 -26.82
CA GLU A 289 9.62 4.21 -27.61
C GLU A 289 10.83 3.49 -27.01
N ALA A 290 11.01 3.54 -25.68
CA ALA A 290 12.05 2.80 -25.00
C ALA A 290 11.93 1.29 -25.23
N LEU A 291 10.70 0.75 -25.14
CA LEU A 291 10.43 -0.67 -25.37
C LEU A 291 10.69 -1.09 -26.83
N LEU A 292 10.53 -0.20 -27.81
CA LEU A 292 10.89 -0.46 -29.20
C LEU A 292 12.41 -0.60 -29.40
N LEU A 293 13.21 0.14 -28.61
CA LEU A 293 14.67 0.06 -28.66
C LEU A 293 15.22 -1.14 -27.88
N ASP A 294 14.59 -1.51 -26.77
CA ASP A 294 14.95 -2.67 -25.94
C ASP A 294 13.72 -3.50 -25.57
N PRO A 295 13.23 -4.36 -26.48
CA PRO A 295 12.00 -5.13 -26.28
C PRO A 295 12.10 -6.19 -25.19
N GLY A 296 13.31 -6.58 -24.77
CA GLY A 296 13.57 -7.58 -23.74
C GLY A 296 13.64 -7.02 -22.32
N ASN A 297 13.54 -5.72 -22.14
CA ASN A 297 13.74 -5.09 -20.85
C ASN A 297 12.49 -5.18 -19.97
N GLU A 298 12.54 -6.02 -18.94
CA GLU A 298 11.43 -6.25 -18.03
C GLU A 298 11.01 -4.96 -17.30
N THR A 299 11.97 -4.10 -16.92
CA THR A 299 11.70 -2.83 -16.22
C THR A 299 10.88 -1.88 -17.10
N ILE A 300 11.21 -1.77 -18.39
CA ILE A 300 10.46 -0.95 -19.33
C ILE A 300 9.05 -1.55 -19.56
N LEU A 301 8.96 -2.87 -19.71
CA LEU A 301 7.69 -3.56 -19.88
C LEU A 301 6.77 -3.39 -18.66
N GLU A 302 7.30 -3.45 -17.44
CA GLU A 302 6.58 -3.18 -16.22
C GLU A 302 6.04 -1.74 -16.18
N ALA A 303 6.82 -0.75 -16.62
CA ALA A 303 6.39 0.65 -16.70
C ALA A 303 5.24 0.83 -17.69
N VAL A 304 5.32 0.24 -18.88
CA VAL A 304 4.23 0.26 -19.88
C VAL A 304 2.95 -0.34 -19.29
N ASN A 305 3.04 -1.47 -18.60
CA ASN A 305 1.89 -2.13 -17.99
C ASN A 305 1.30 -1.31 -16.83
N ARG A 306 2.15 -0.65 -16.05
CA ARG A 306 1.75 0.24 -14.96
C ARG A 306 0.95 1.43 -15.48
N ILE A 307 1.43 2.11 -16.51
CA ILE A 307 0.73 3.23 -17.14
C ILE A 307 -0.61 2.79 -17.75
N LYS A 308 -0.67 1.65 -18.41
CA LYS A 308 -1.94 1.11 -18.92
C LYS A 308 -2.98 0.91 -17.81
N LYS A 309 -2.56 0.39 -16.65
CA LYS A 309 -3.44 0.25 -15.48
C LYS A 309 -3.90 1.60 -14.95
N ALA A 310 -3.00 2.58 -14.83
CA ALA A 310 -3.33 3.93 -14.37
C ALA A 310 -4.31 4.65 -15.30
N ALA A 311 -4.16 4.50 -16.61
CA ALA A 311 -5.08 5.07 -17.61
C ALA A 311 -6.52 4.53 -17.51
N LEU A 312 -6.71 3.30 -17.02
CA LEU A 312 -8.05 2.74 -16.77
C LEU A 312 -8.77 3.46 -15.63
N VAL A 313 -8.03 4.04 -14.68
CA VAL A 313 -8.61 4.84 -13.58
C VAL A 313 -9.11 6.18 -14.12
N SER A 314 -8.30 6.87 -14.93
CA SER A 314 -8.62 8.22 -15.41
C SER A 314 -9.80 8.25 -16.39
N LYS A 315 -9.96 7.22 -17.24
CA LYS A 315 -11.09 7.13 -18.19
C LYS A 315 -12.46 6.88 -17.55
N LYS A 316 -12.50 6.45 -16.28
CA LYS A 316 -13.75 6.14 -15.56
C LYS A 316 -14.13 7.20 -14.53
N SER A 317 -13.32 8.25 -14.38
CA SER A 317 -13.55 9.37 -13.46
C SER A 317 -13.99 10.65 -14.17
N VAL A 318 -14.34 10.57 -15.46
CA VAL A 318 -14.92 11.68 -16.26
C VAL A 318 -16.36 11.36 -16.65
#